data_ae7ed280ab8336f347e66c2a4a50e62a
#
_entry.id   ae7ed280ab8336f347e66c2a4a50e62a
#
_cell.length_a   1.000
_cell.length_b   1.000
_cell.length_c   1.000
_cell.angle_alpha   90.00
_cell.angle_beta   90.00
_cell.angle_gamma   90.00
#
_symmetry.space_group_name_H-M   'P 1'
#
loop_
_entity.id
_entity.type
_entity.pdbx_description
1 polymer ?
#
loop_
_entity_poly.entity_id
_entity_poly.type
_entity_poly.pdbx_seq_one_letter_code
_entity_poly.pdbx_strand_id
1 'polypeptide(L)'
;GGRGATVAFAQNGQGDVLLTFESEIKSILAGKEFKDQGFELVVPPASVMAAFPVAIVDKVVDAKGTREVARAYLEFQYSKEIQQLLARHNLRVHDPDVVAATADQFAKVRLVDPATFPGGWEGIQKTHFASGGLLDQLLAAGRR
;
A
#
# COMPACT_ATOMS: atom_id res chain seq x y z
N GLY A 1 10.78 -6.81 -0.21
CA GLY A 1 9.43 -6.24 -0.36
C GLY A 1 8.69 -6.21 0.98
N GLY A 2 7.51 -5.59 1.01
CA GLY A 2 6.72 -5.37 2.24
C GLY A 2 6.50 -6.63 3.07
N ARG A 3 6.16 -7.74 2.43
CA ARG A 3 5.95 -9.01 3.12
C ARG A 3 7.21 -9.54 3.83
N GLY A 4 8.40 -9.31 3.25
CA GLY A 4 9.66 -9.69 3.91
C GLY A 4 9.92 -8.87 5.18
N ALA A 5 9.60 -7.57 5.17
CA ALA A 5 9.69 -6.73 6.37
C ALA A 5 8.68 -7.17 7.44
N THR A 6 7.46 -7.50 7.04
CA THR A 6 6.42 -8.03 7.93
C THR A 6 6.86 -9.31 8.63
N VAL A 7 7.42 -10.26 7.88
CA VAL A 7 7.94 -11.53 8.44
C VAL A 7 9.11 -11.26 9.39
N ALA A 8 10.07 -10.42 9.00
CA ALA A 8 11.21 -10.07 9.84
C ALA A 8 10.77 -9.47 11.18
N PHE A 9 9.81 -8.57 11.15
CA PHE A 9 9.26 -7.94 12.35
C PHE A 9 8.42 -8.92 13.17
N ALA A 10 7.37 -9.48 12.58
CA ALA A 10 6.35 -10.20 13.33
C ALA A 10 6.77 -11.63 13.72
N GLN A 11 7.55 -12.33 12.88
CA GLN A 11 7.98 -13.69 13.17
C GLN A 11 9.36 -13.76 13.81
N ASN A 12 10.29 -12.89 13.36
CA ASN A 12 11.68 -12.96 13.83
C ASN A 12 12.00 -11.93 14.93
N GLY A 13 11.02 -11.10 15.33
CA GLY A 13 11.20 -10.10 16.39
C GLY A 13 12.23 -9.01 16.05
N GLN A 14 12.40 -8.66 14.77
CA GLN A 14 13.38 -7.67 14.33
C GLN A 14 12.77 -6.27 14.33
N GLY A 15 13.33 -5.38 15.14
CA GLY A 15 12.93 -3.97 15.26
C GLY A 15 11.76 -3.75 16.23
N ASP A 16 11.58 -2.49 16.61
CA ASP A 16 10.56 -2.08 17.57
C ASP A 16 9.32 -1.50 16.89
N VAL A 17 9.45 -1.04 15.65
CA VAL A 17 8.38 -0.43 14.86
C VAL A 17 8.42 -0.94 13.43
N LEU A 18 7.27 -1.37 12.91
CA LEU A 18 7.08 -1.73 11.51
C LEU A 18 6.32 -0.62 10.79
N LEU A 19 6.93 -0.02 9.76
CA LEU A 19 6.24 0.85 8.81
C LEU A 19 5.79 0.02 7.62
N THR A 20 4.49 -0.13 7.44
CA THR A 20 3.92 -0.96 6.39
C THR A 20 2.52 -0.49 5.97
N PHE A 21 1.88 -1.20 5.04
CA PHE A 21 0.52 -0.89 4.61
C PHE A 21 -0.51 -1.23 5.69
N GLU A 22 -1.58 -0.42 5.78
CA GLU A 22 -2.69 -0.66 6.73
C GLU A 22 -3.28 -2.07 6.58
N SER A 23 -3.41 -2.57 5.36
CA SER A 23 -3.91 -3.92 5.08
C SER A 23 -3.01 -5.03 5.63
N GLU A 24 -1.68 -4.85 5.58
CA GLU A 24 -0.73 -5.82 6.14
C GLU A 24 -0.86 -5.89 7.66
N ILE A 25 -0.91 -4.76 8.36
CA ILE A 25 -1.06 -4.73 9.81
C ILE A 25 -2.39 -5.33 10.26
N LYS A 26 -3.48 -5.00 9.60
CA LYS A 26 -4.79 -5.60 9.91
C LYS A 26 -4.79 -7.10 9.72
N SER A 27 -4.07 -7.60 8.71
CA SER A 27 -3.89 -9.04 8.48
C SER A 27 -3.06 -9.70 9.59
N ILE A 28 -2.00 -9.04 10.07
CA ILE A 28 -1.20 -9.51 11.22
C ILE A 28 -2.08 -9.61 12.46
N LEU A 29 -2.81 -8.54 12.80
CA LEU A 29 -3.64 -8.49 13.99
C LEU A 29 -4.81 -9.49 13.97
N ALA A 30 -5.32 -9.82 12.77
CA ALA A 30 -6.33 -10.86 12.58
C ALA A 30 -5.75 -12.29 12.64
N GLY A 31 -4.45 -12.43 12.45
CA GLY A 31 -3.75 -13.72 12.45
C GLY A 31 -3.65 -14.32 13.87
N LYS A 32 -4.06 -15.57 14.02
CA LYS A 32 -4.00 -16.25 15.33
C LYS A 32 -2.59 -16.36 15.90
N GLU A 33 -1.59 -16.48 15.03
CA GLU A 33 -0.17 -16.65 15.39
C GLU A 33 0.48 -15.43 16.03
N PHE A 34 -0.13 -14.24 15.87
CA PHE A 34 0.41 -12.97 16.39
C PHE A 34 -0.44 -12.37 17.53
N LYS A 35 -1.55 -13.02 17.88
CA LYS A 35 -2.56 -12.49 18.82
C LYS A 35 -1.98 -12.16 20.19
N ASP A 36 -1.00 -12.95 20.65
CA ASP A 36 -0.42 -12.83 21.99
C ASP A 36 0.88 -12.03 22.02
N GLN A 37 1.30 -11.43 20.88
CA GLN A 37 2.54 -10.65 20.80
C GLN A 37 2.38 -9.17 21.16
N GLY A 38 1.15 -8.71 21.44
CA GLY A 38 0.89 -7.34 21.90
C GLY A 38 1.13 -6.25 20.87
N PHE A 39 1.05 -6.57 19.56
CA PHE A 39 1.20 -5.57 18.51
C PHE A 39 0.03 -4.57 18.53
N GLU A 40 0.35 -3.31 18.33
CA GLU A 40 -0.62 -2.22 18.24
C GLU A 40 -0.55 -1.57 16.85
N LEU A 41 -1.72 -1.33 16.25
CA LEU A 41 -1.82 -0.54 15.01
C LEU A 41 -1.95 0.94 15.35
N VAL A 42 -0.96 1.72 14.95
CA VAL A 42 -1.02 3.17 14.99
C VAL A 42 -1.25 3.72 13.58
N VAL A 43 -2.42 4.32 13.36
CA VAL A 43 -2.73 5.02 12.10
C VAL A 43 -2.49 6.52 12.31
N PRO A 44 -1.51 7.13 11.62
CA PRO A 44 -1.23 8.54 11.78
C PRO A 44 -2.37 9.40 11.20
N PRO A 45 -2.56 10.66 11.64
CA PRO A 45 -3.62 11.54 11.16
C PRO A 45 -3.45 11.93 9.69
N ALA A 46 -2.26 11.77 9.14
CA ALA A 46 -1.96 11.95 7.72
C ALA A 46 -0.99 10.87 7.24
N SER A 47 -1.18 10.39 6.03
CA SER A 47 -0.32 9.38 5.41
C SER A 47 -0.26 9.56 3.90
N VAL A 48 0.73 8.94 3.28
CA VAL A 48 0.88 8.91 1.83
C VAL A 48 -0.14 7.92 1.24
N MET A 49 -0.83 8.35 0.19
CA MET A 49 -1.70 7.47 -0.57
C MET A 49 -0.87 6.49 -1.40
N ALA A 50 -0.93 5.21 -1.08
CA ALA A 50 -0.30 4.15 -1.87
C ALA A 50 -1.28 3.66 -2.94
N ALA A 51 -1.34 4.37 -4.06
CA ALA A 51 -2.10 3.94 -5.23
C ALA A 51 -1.34 2.84 -5.97
N PHE A 52 -2.05 1.81 -6.39
CA PHE A 52 -1.51 0.71 -7.19
C PHE A 52 -2.08 0.81 -8.61
N PRO A 53 -1.46 1.58 -9.52
CA PRO A 53 -1.95 1.72 -10.88
C PRO A 53 -1.80 0.41 -11.64
N VAL A 54 -2.79 0.12 -12.49
CA VAL A 54 -2.76 -1.02 -13.41
C VAL A 54 -2.79 -0.51 -14.84
N ALA A 55 -2.09 -1.19 -15.75
CA ALA A 55 -2.02 -0.81 -17.14
C ALA A 55 -1.96 -2.03 -18.07
N ILE A 56 -2.46 -1.85 -19.29
CA ILE A 56 -2.29 -2.83 -20.37
C ILE A 56 -0.87 -2.68 -20.93
N VAL A 57 -0.18 -3.81 -21.12
CA VAL A 57 1.11 -3.85 -21.82
C VAL A 57 0.85 -4.05 -23.30
N ASP A 58 0.76 -2.95 -24.06
CA ASP A 58 0.30 -2.93 -25.44
C ASP A 58 1.00 -3.97 -26.34
N LYS A 59 2.32 -4.00 -26.37
CA LYS A 59 3.07 -4.97 -27.18
C LYS A 59 2.71 -6.42 -26.89
N VAL A 60 2.37 -6.75 -25.65
CA VAL A 60 2.04 -8.12 -25.24
C VAL A 60 0.62 -8.48 -25.66
N VAL A 61 -0.35 -7.62 -25.39
CA VAL A 61 -1.75 -7.91 -25.73
C VAL A 61 -1.99 -7.93 -27.22
N ASP A 62 -1.29 -7.09 -27.99
CA ASP A 62 -1.39 -7.07 -29.45
C ASP A 62 -0.76 -8.33 -30.07
N ALA A 63 0.43 -8.72 -29.62
CA ALA A 63 1.08 -9.94 -30.09
C ALA A 63 0.28 -11.21 -29.76
N LYS A 64 -0.50 -11.20 -28.67
CA LYS A 64 -1.30 -12.36 -28.22
C LYS A 64 -2.77 -12.29 -28.64
N GLY A 65 -3.24 -11.18 -29.21
CA GLY A 65 -4.66 -10.99 -29.53
C GLY A 65 -5.56 -10.95 -28.31
N THR A 66 -5.05 -10.51 -27.13
CA THR A 66 -5.77 -10.57 -25.84
C THR A 66 -6.20 -9.21 -25.31
N ARG A 67 -6.16 -8.15 -26.11
CA ARG A 67 -6.45 -6.78 -25.70
C ARG A 67 -7.82 -6.62 -25.05
N GLU A 68 -8.86 -7.16 -25.68
CA GLU A 68 -10.23 -7.03 -25.18
C GLU A 68 -10.42 -7.76 -23.83
N VAL A 69 -9.84 -8.94 -23.70
CA VAL A 69 -9.87 -9.70 -22.41
C VAL A 69 -9.11 -8.95 -21.33
N ALA A 70 -7.94 -8.40 -21.63
CA ALA A 70 -7.16 -7.63 -20.68
C ALA A 70 -7.90 -6.36 -20.23
N ARG A 71 -8.54 -5.65 -21.15
CA ARG A 71 -9.37 -4.48 -20.84
C ARG A 71 -10.52 -4.87 -19.92
N ALA A 72 -11.31 -5.88 -20.30
CA ALA A 72 -12.44 -6.34 -19.52
C ALA A 72 -12.02 -6.76 -18.09
N TYR A 73 -10.87 -7.41 -17.95
CA TYR A 73 -10.31 -7.75 -16.65
C TYR A 73 -9.97 -6.52 -15.81
N LEU A 74 -9.32 -5.51 -16.38
CA LEU A 74 -8.97 -4.28 -15.66
C LEU A 74 -10.22 -3.48 -15.28
N GLU A 75 -11.20 -3.36 -16.18
CA GLU A 75 -12.47 -2.68 -15.91
C GLU A 75 -13.26 -3.38 -14.80
N PHE A 76 -13.24 -4.72 -14.77
CA PHE A 76 -13.88 -5.51 -13.73
C PHE A 76 -13.33 -5.21 -12.33
N GLN A 77 -12.04 -4.82 -12.18
CA GLN A 77 -11.45 -4.41 -10.90
C GLN A 77 -12.19 -3.21 -10.27
N TYR A 78 -12.85 -2.38 -11.08
CA TYR A 78 -13.62 -1.23 -10.63
C TYR A 78 -15.11 -1.52 -10.43
N SER A 79 -15.54 -2.75 -10.65
CA SER A 79 -16.92 -3.15 -10.36
C SER A 79 -17.20 -3.10 -8.85
N LYS A 80 -18.43 -2.79 -8.48
CA LYS A 80 -18.86 -2.74 -7.07
C LYS A 80 -18.56 -4.04 -6.31
N GLU A 81 -18.74 -5.18 -6.99
CA GLU A 81 -18.44 -6.51 -6.45
C GLU A 81 -16.97 -6.64 -6.05
N ILE A 82 -16.04 -6.26 -6.93
CA ILE A 82 -14.62 -6.32 -6.63
C ILE A 82 -14.23 -5.27 -5.58
N GLN A 83 -14.81 -4.08 -5.62
CA GLN A 83 -14.56 -3.07 -4.59
C GLN A 83 -14.98 -3.56 -3.19
N GLN A 84 -16.11 -4.27 -3.09
CA GLN A 84 -16.52 -4.92 -1.84
C GLN A 84 -15.55 -6.03 -1.41
N LEU A 85 -15.05 -6.82 -2.36
CA LEU A 85 -14.06 -7.85 -2.08
C LEU A 85 -12.75 -7.24 -1.56
N LEU A 86 -12.24 -6.19 -2.21
CA LEU A 86 -11.04 -5.48 -1.80
C LEU A 86 -11.18 -4.89 -0.38
N ALA A 87 -12.33 -4.28 -0.06
CA ALA A 87 -12.60 -3.77 1.27
C ALA A 87 -12.58 -4.88 2.34
N ARG A 88 -13.14 -6.06 2.05
CA ARG A 88 -13.03 -7.23 2.95
C ARG A 88 -11.59 -7.70 3.18
N HIS A 89 -10.68 -7.42 2.25
CA HIS A 89 -9.25 -7.67 2.40
C HIS A 89 -8.48 -6.47 2.96
N ASN A 90 -9.17 -5.55 3.64
CA ASN A 90 -8.59 -4.37 4.29
C ASN A 90 -7.93 -3.37 3.32
N LEU A 91 -8.32 -3.37 2.06
CA LEU A 91 -7.88 -2.39 1.08
C LEU A 91 -8.90 -1.24 1.00
N ARG A 92 -8.42 0.00 1.00
CA ARG A 92 -9.28 1.17 0.77
C ARG A 92 -9.69 1.22 -0.69
N VAL A 93 -10.95 1.53 -0.94
CA VAL A 93 -11.58 1.47 -2.26
C VAL A 93 -12.13 2.82 -2.70
N HIS A 94 -12.61 2.91 -3.94
CA HIS A 94 -13.09 4.16 -4.54
C HIS A 94 -14.61 4.23 -4.71
N ASP A 95 -15.32 3.10 -4.76
CA ASP A 95 -16.78 3.11 -4.89
C ASP A 95 -17.42 3.78 -3.66
N PRO A 96 -18.19 4.88 -3.83
CA PRO A 96 -18.71 5.67 -2.71
C PRO A 96 -19.64 4.91 -1.79
N ASP A 97 -20.44 3.97 -2.33
CA ASP A 97 -21.34 3.17 -1.51
C ASP A 97 -20.57 2.16 -0.66
N VAL A 98 -19.52 1.57 -1.25
CA VAL A 98 -18.65 0.63 -0.52
C VAL A 98 -17.84 1.38 0.54
N VAL A 99 -17.31 2.56 0.22
CA VAL A 99 -16.64 3.43 1.19
C VAL A 99 -17.56 3.76 2.37
N ALA A 100 -18.81 4.15 2.08
CA ALA A 100 -19.79 4.45 3.13
C ALA A 100 -20.11 3.21 3.98
N ALA A 101 -20.32 2.06 3.35
CA ALA A 101 -20.66 0.80 4.04
C ALA A 101 -19.50 0.23 4.89
N THR A 102 -18.26 0.64 4.62
CA THR A 102 -17.06 0.17 5.32
C THR A 102 -16.35 1.27 6.12
N ALA A 103 -17.03 2.39 6.36
CA ALA A 103 -16.44 3.56 7.03
C ALA A 103 -15.87 3.23 8.42
N ASP A 104 -16.52 2.35 9.17
CA ASP A 104 -16.08 1.93 10.50
C ASP A 104 -14.84 1.00 10.48
N GLN A 105 -14.58 0.41 9.33
CA GLN A 105 -13.44 -0.48 9.13
C GLN A 105 -12.12 0.29 9.03
N PHE A 106 -12.16 1.56 8.61
CA PHE A 106 -10.97 2.35 8.30
C PHE A 106 -10.90 3.62 9.15
N ALA A 107 -9.76 3.85 9.77
CA ALA A 107 -9.52 5.10 10.49
C ALA A 107 -9.60 6.30 9.55
N LYS A 108 -10.07 7.44 10.06
CA LYS A 108 -10.04 8.71 9.32
C LYS A 108 -8.59 9.18 9.23
N VAL A 109 -8.07 9.26 8.01
CA VAL A 109 -6.70 9.68 7.72
C VAL A 109 -6.70 10.64 6.53
N ARG A 110 -5.91 11.72 6.62
CA ARG A 110 -5.68 12.60 5.48
C ARG A 110 -4.67 11.94 4.54
N LEU A 111 -5.14 11.43 3.42
CA LEU A 111 -4.28 10.85 2.40
C LEU A 111 -3.69 11.96 1.51
N VAL A 112 -2.38 11.92 1.33
CA VAL A 112 -1.63 12.85 0.48
C VAL A 112 -1.16 12.11 -0.75
N ASP A 113 -1.52 12.60 -1.92
CA ASP A 113 -1.04 12.07 -3.20
C ASP A 113 0.41 12.51 -3.42
N PRO A 114 1.38 11.57 -3.59
CA PRO A 114 2.76 11.92 -3.87
C PRO A 114 2.96 12.79 -5.11
N ALA A 115 2.07 12.70 -6.11
CA ALA A 115 2.12 13.54 -7.30
C ALA A 115 1.93 15.04 -7.00
N THR A 116 1.35 15.38 -5.83
CA THR A 116 1.16 16.77 -5.39
C THR A 116 2.38 17.37 -4.67
N PHE A 117 3.41 16.59 -4.40
CA PHE A 117 4.64 17.11 -3.80
C PHE A 117 5.44 17.95 -4.80
N PRO A 118 6.28 18.91 -4.33
CA PRO A 118 7.12 19.71 -5.20
C PRO A 118 7.97 18.85 -6.13
N GLY A 119 7.84 19.03 -7.44
CA GLY A 119 8.48 18.21 -8.47
C GLY A 119 7.86 16.82 -8.68
N GLY A 120 6.72 16.51 -8.03
CA GLY A 120 6.02 15.22 -8.17
C GLY A 120 6.92 14.02 -7.85
N TRP A 121 6.69 12.92 -8.52
CA TRP A 121 7.47 11.68 -8.34
C TRP A 121 8.97 11.84 -8.66
N GLU A 122 9.32 12.65 -9.65
CA GLU A 122 10.71 12.93 -10.00
C GLU A 122 11.42 13.69 -8.87
N GLY A 123 10.76 14.72 -8.31
CA GLY A 123 11.27 15.46 -7.16
C GLY A 123 11.47 14.57 -5.93
N ILE A 124 10.51 13.69 -5.65
CA ILE A 124 10.61 12.71 -4.57
C ILE A 124 11.81 11.79 -4.79
N GLN A 125 11.92 11.20 -5.99
CA GLN A 125 13.01 10.29 -6.33
C GLN A 125 14.38 10.96 -6.17
N LYS A 126 14.53 12.17 -6.68
CA LYS A 126 15.78 12.93 -6.62
C LYS A 126 16.16 13.30 -5.17
N THR A 127 15.19 13.77 -4.38
CA THR A 127 15.47 14.27 -3.04
C THR A 127 15.68 13.16 -2.02
N HIS A 128 14.87 12.10 -2.11
CA HIS A 128 14.81 11.09 -1.06
C HIS A 128 15.59 9.81 -1.39
N PHE A 129 15.56 9.36 -2.65
CA PHE A 129 15.98 8.02 -3.03
C PHE A 129 17.18 7.96 -3.99
N ALA A 130 17.60 9.08 -4.58
CA ALA A 130 18.82 9.12 -5.39
C ALA A 130 20.06 8.86 -4.52
N SER A 131 21.16 8.46 -5.14
CA SER A 131 22.44 8.27 -4.44
C SER A 131 22.84 9.54 -3.70
N GLY A 132 23.14 9.44 -2.41
CA GLY A 132 23.39 10.58 -1.52
C GLY A 132 22.12 11.33 -1.09
N GLY A 133 20.95 10.86 -1.44
CA GLY A 133 19.65 11.43 -1.01
C GLY A 133 19.38 11.26 0.48
N LEU A 134 18.23 11.76 0.94
CA LEU A 134 17.90 11.75 2.36
C LEU A 134 17.91 10.34 2.99
N LEU A 135 17.49 9.32 2.25
CA LEU A 135 17.51 7.94 2.75
C LEU A 135 18.94 7.47 3.05
N ASP A 136 19.89 7.71 2.13
CA ASP A 136 21.28 7.34 2.33
C ASP A 136 21.90 8.06 3.52
N GLN A 137 21.57 9.35 3.69
CA GLN A 137 22.05 10.16 4.83
C GLN A 137 21.54 9.62 6.16
N LEU A 138 20.25 9.25 6.24
CA LEU A 138 19.65 8.66 7.45
C LEU A 138 20.26 7.30 7.78
N LEU A 139 20.45 6.44 6.78
CA LEU A 139 21.08 5.13 6.98
C LEU A 139 22.55 5.25 7.41
N ALA A 140 23.29 6.25 6.93
CA ALA A 140 24.65 6.52 7.35
C ALA A 140 24.71 7.04 8.80
N ALA A 141 23.74 7.88 9.21
CA ALA A 141 23.67 8.41 10.57
C ALA A 141 23.31 7.33 11.60
N GLY A 142 22.45 6.37 11.25
CA GLY A 142 22.03 5.28 12.14
C GLY A 142 23.07 4.17 12.35
N ARG A 143 24.20 4.23 11.65
CA ARG A 143 25.32 3.26 11.81
C ARG A 143 26.39 3.71 12.83
N ARG A 144 26.16 4.83 13.51
CA ARG A 144 27.01 5.33 14.59
C ARG A 144 26.43 4.94 15.93
#